data_83d0ac8f108fccd0789d82266ae2b251
#
_entry.id   83d0ac8f108fccd0789d82266ae2b251
#
_cell.length_a   1.000
_cell.length_b   1.000
_cell.length_c   1.000
_cell.angle_alpha   90.00
_cell.angle_beta   90.00
_cell.angle_gamma   90.00
#
_symmetry.space_group_name_H-M   'P 1'
#
loop_
_entity.id
_entity.type
_entity.pdbx_description
1 polymer ?
#
loop_
_entity_poly.entity_id
_entity_poly.type
_entity_poly.pdbx_seq_one_letter_code
_entity_poly.pdbx_strand_id
1 'polypeptide(L)'
;VFIAMLALNIGKEVLATLGHLSSDLESSTKQVETASQEVYSKIAANASSSLNYKIPAVMVLEMKKEADDFYNFIQVIKDSLIVGEDGEKNKYIKQVIDKETGEESFVTAYQEMDKSQVLDDMFFDGDFLTKKGEEYVDRFKSFPSSIKTIVEELIFREEESKVAKTQLDGSKESESVEVVYNFDSVNAVASERFNYSEKVLKEDGSMQDFLNYNFYGFPVIASIAKLTKIQSDIRFIENSVLNEINNALGGGSLNSFQTLLVSEKPTFYTSEVVNASIVMGKKDAAYEPDRVELFINGTQLNKDEYSIVKGAVVLNKRIQSAGTYDLTGFIFKNNVDTQEEEKIPVNLKLEITREPNSAVVSADNMKVFYRGLRNPTSISIPGVASNTIVPSSKNAKFSKSKKGWAAQPTNSKAKEMNISVSGILNGKRKNFNGGTFRILNAPPGKGSVKGMGKVVR
;
A
#
# COMPACT_ATOMS: atom_id res chain seq x y z
N VAL A 1 -21.18 -9.94 19.40
CA VAL A 1 -20.73 -8.54 19.59
C VAL A 1 -19.27 -8.48 20.05
N PHE A 2 -18.80 -9.27 21.02
CA PHE A 2 -17.43 -9.24 21.56
C PHE A 2 -16.37 -9.82 20.59
N ILE A 3 -16.73 -10.75 19.73
CA ILE A 3 -15.84 -11.34 18.70
C ILE A 3 -15.61 -10.36 17.54
N ALA A 4 -16.58 -9.55 17.20
CA ALA A 4 -16.43 -8.49 16.22
C ALA A 4 -15.50 -7.36 16.72
N MET A 5 -15.53 -7.05 18.01
CA MET A 5 -14.60 -6.07 18.62
C MET A 5 -13.14 -6.56 18.65
N LEU A 6 -12.89 -7.86 18.75
CA LEU A 6 -11.54 -8.42 18.74
C LEU A 6 -10.95 -8.55 17.33
N ALA A 7 -11.79 -8.70 16.30
CA ALA A 7 -11.36 -8.68 14.91
C ALA A 7 -11.01 -7.25 14.42
N LEU A 8 -11.56 -6.24 15.08
CA LEU A 8 -11.35 -4.80 14.77
C LEU A 8 -10.19 -4.16 15.56
N ASN A 9 -9.54 -4.88 16.46
CA ASN A 9 -8.35 -4.36 17.15
C ASN A 9 -7.11 -4.57 16.27
N ILE A 10 -7.14 -3.98 15.06
CA ILE A 10 -5.93 -3.72 14.30
C ILE A 10 -5.11 -2.82 15.21
N GLY A 11 -3.91 -3.26 15.60
CA GLY A 11 -3.07 -2.47 16.48
C GLY A 11 -2.88 -1.07 15.92
N LYS A 12 -2.94 -0.05 16.75
CA LYS A 12 -2.81 1.36 16.37
C LYS A 12 -1.58 1.63 15.50
N GLU A 13 -0.53 0.84 15.72
CA GLU A 13 0.70 0.88 14.92
C GLU A 13 0.48 0.47 13.46
N VAL A 14 -0.41 -0.50 13.21
CA VAL A 14 -0.74 -0.93 11.84
C VAL A 14 -1.52 0.17 11.11
N LEU A 15 -2.46 0.83 11.79
CA LEU A 15 -3.19 1.97 11.21
C LEU A 15 -2.25 3.12 10.88
N ALA A 16 -1.32 3.46 11.78
CA ALA A 16 -0.31 4.47 11.52
C ALA A 16 0.58 4.10 10.32
N THR A 17 1.02 2.85 10.25
CA THR A 17 1.83 2.36 9.12
C THR A 17 1.10 2.48 7.78
N LEU A 18 -0.19 2.11 7.72
CA LEU A 18 -1.01 2.29 6.52
C LEU A 18 -1.13 3.76 6.13
N GLY A 19 -1.25 4.65 7.13
CA GLY A 19 -1.31 6.09 6.90
C GLY A 19 -0.02 6.64 6.31
N HIS A 20 1.12 6.28 6.86
CA HIS A 20 2.43 6.69 6.32
C HIS A 20 2.65 6.13 4.91
N LEU A 21 2.33 4.84 4.68
CA LEU A 21 2.43 4.24 3.35
C LEU A 21 1.54 4.97 2.32
N SER A 22 0.31 5.34 2.71
CA SER A 22 -0.58 6.12 1.86
C SER A 22 -0.01 7.51 1.55
N SER A 23 0.55 8.20 2.54
CA SER A 23 1.19 9.51 2.37
C SER A 23 2.40 9.45 1.44
N ASP A 24 3.24 8.42 1.59
CA ASP A 24 4.42 8.23 0.74
C ASP A 24 4.02 7.94 -0.70
N LEU A 25 2.96 7.14 -0.88
CA LEU A 25 2.41 6.84 -2.20
C LEU A 25 1.79 8.09 -2.85
N GLU A 26 1.11 8.95 -2.09
CA GLU A 26 0.61 10.25 -2.56
C GLU A 26 1.77 11.16 -3.01
N SER A 27 2.84 11.23 -2.22
CA SER A 27 4.03 12.01 -2.57
C SER A 27 4.67 11.50 -3.86
N SER A 28 4.83 10.19 -4.00
CA SER A 28 5.35 9.56 -5.22
C SER A 28 4.43 9.82 -6.42
N THR A 29 3.14 9.71 -6.23
CA THR A 29 2.14 9.97 -7.29
C THR A 29 2.21 11.41 -7.78
N LYS A 30 2.40 12.37 -6.87
CA LYS A 30 2.59 13.79 -7.24
C LYS A 30 3.86 14.04 -8.04
N GLN A 31 4.92 13.29 -7.76
CA GLN A 31 6.16 13.37 -8.57
C GLN A 31 5.91 12.84 -10.00
N VAL A 32 5.17 11.72 -10.16
CA VAL A 32 4.75 11.21 -11.47
C VAL A 32 3.93 12.25 -12.22
N GLU A 33 2.98 12.88 -11.54
CA GLU A 33 2.15 13.93 -12.14
C GLU A 33 2.98 15.11 -12.62
N THR A 34 3.99 15.54 -11.83
CA THR A 34 4.91 16.61 -12.23
C THR A 34 5.69 16.24 -13.49
N ALA A 35 6.24 15.02 -13.53
CA ALA A 35 6.95 14.51 -14.70
C ALA A 35 6.03 14.42 -15.94
N SER A 36 4.81 13.90 -15.76
CA SER A 36 3.82 13.87 -16.85
C SER A 36 3.51 15.27 -17.40
N GLN A 37 3.43 16.29 -16.52
CA GLN A 37 3.17 17.67 -16.91
C GLN A 37 4.30 18.25 -17.80
N GLU A 38 5.55 17.88 -17.56
CA GLU A 38 6.68 18.25 -18.41
C GLU A 38 6.54 17.66 -19.82
N VAL A 39 6.14 16.37 -19.92
CA VAL A 39 5.88 15.70 -21.19
C VAL A 39 4.74 16.37 -21.95
N TYR A 40 3.62 16.65 -21.28
CA TYR A 40 2.51 17.39 -21.88
C TYR A 40 2.95 18.72 -22.47
N SER A 41 3.70 19.49 -21.68
CA SER A 41 4.22 20.80 -22.09
C SER A 41 5.12 20.70 -23.31
N LYS A 42 5.99 19.70 -23.38
CA LYS A 42 6.90 19.44 -24.49
C LYS A 42 6.14 19.05 -25.77
N ILE A 43 5.19 18.11 -25.65
CA ILE A 43 4.38 17.69 -26.80
C ILE A 43 3.57 18.88 -27.35
N ALA A 44 2.94 19.67 -26.46
CA ALA A 44 2.16 20.84 -26.84
C ALA A 44 3.01 21.92 -27.50
N ALA A 45 4.21 22.20 -26.97
CA ALA A 45 5.13 23.18 -27.58
C ALA A 45 5.57 22.77 -28.98
N ASN A 46 5.87 21.49 -29.19
CA ASN A 46 6.29 20.99 -30.50
C ASN A 46 5.14 20.87 -31.50
N ALA A 47 3.89 20.78 -31.07
CA ALA A 47 2.71 20.72 -31.93
C ALA A 47 2.52 21.98 -32.79
N SER A 48 3.05 23.13 -32.36
CA SER A 48 3.02 24.39 -33.10
C SER A 48 4.04 24.44 -34.24
N SER A 49 5.13 23.69 -34.15
CA SER A 49 6.27 23.73 -35.08
C SER A 49 6.42 22.47 -35.94
N SER A 50 5.84 21.33 -35.52
CA SER A 50 5.98 20.04 -36.20
C SER A 50 4.63 19.36 -36.39
N LEU A 51 4.37 18.93 -37.64
CA LEU A 51 3.14 18.22 -38.01
C LEU A 51 2.99 16.87 -37.28
N ASN A 52 4.11 16.20 -36.99
CA ASN A 52 4.11 14.91 -36.32
C ASN A 52 3.63 14.98 -34.85
N TYR A 53 3.63 16.17 -34.26
CA TYR A 53 3.16 16.38 -32.89
C TYR A 53 1.67 16.77 -32.77
N LYS A 54 0.99 17.10 -33.91
CA LYS A 54 -0.38 17.64 -33.85
C LYS A 54 -1.41 16.61 -33.36
N ILE A 55 -1.37 15.40 -33.90
CA ILE A 55 -2.28 14.35 -33.52
C ILE A 55 -1.96 13.87 -32.09
N PRO A 56 -0.70 13.53 -31.75
CA PRO A 56 -0.33 13.20 -30.38
C PRO A 56 -0.73 14.27 -29.36
N ALA A 57 -0.57 15.56 -29.65
CA ALA A 57 -0.95 16.63 -28.73
C ALA A 57 -2.44 16.64 -28.37
N VAL A 58 -3.32 16.28 -29.30
CA VAL A 58 -4.76 16.15 -29.02
C VAL A 58 -5.02 14.90 -28.18
N MET A 59 -4.44 13.77 -28.58
CA MET A 59 -4.70 12.48 -27.93
C MET A 59 -4.18 12.42 -26.50
N VAL A 60 -3.02 13.02 -26.21
CA VAL A 60 -2.51 13.09 -24.83
C VAL A 60 -3.41 13.95 -23.93
N LEU A 61 -4.10 14.94 -24.46
CA LEU A 61 -5.08 15.72 -23.70
C LEU A 61 -6.37 14.93 -23.43
N GLU A 62 -6.82 14.12 -24.37
CA GLU A 62 -7.95 13.20 -24.17
C GLU A 62 -7.60 12.15 -23.08
N MET A 63 -6.39 11.58 -23.15
CA MET A 63 -5.91 10.67 -22.13
C MET A 63 -5.78 11.33 -20.76
N LYS A 64 -5.23 12.56 -20.71
CA LYS A 64 -5.14 13.33 -19.48
C LYS A 64 -6.52 13.52 -18.86
N LYS A 65 -7.51 13.88 -19.66
CA LYS A 65 -8.88 14.07 -19.19
C LYS A 65 -9.45 12.79 -18.59
N GLU A 66 -9.30 11.65 -19.26
CA GLU A 66 -9.78 10.35 -18.77
C GLU A 66 -9.11 9.98 -17.43
N ALA A 67 -7.78 10.17 -17.34
CA ALA A 67 -7.03 9.93 -16.12
C ALA A 67 -7.45 10.88 -14.99
N ASP A 68 -7.59 12.18 -15.27
CA ASP A 68 -8.00 13.19 -14.29
C ASP A 68 -9.45 12.94 -13.80
N ASP A 69 -10.36 12.58 -14.69
CA ASP A 69 -11.77 12.31 -14.35
C ASP A 69 -11.87 11.13 -13.36
N PHE A 70 -11.10 10.07 -13.57
CA PHE A 70 -11.12 8.93 -12.64
C PHE A 70 -10.33 9.24 -11.36
N TYR A 71 -9.17 9.88 -11.46
CA TYR A 71 -8.38 10.30 -10.30
C TYR A 71 -9.17 11.20 -9.36
N ASN A 72 -9.85 12.21 -9.90
CA ASN A 72 -10.66 13.16 -9.14
C ASN A 72 -11.89 12.50 -8.51
N PHE A 73 -12.51 11.54 -9.21
CA PHE A 73 -13.59 10.74 -8.63
C PHE A 73 -13.12 10.00 -7.37
N ILE A 74 -11.95 9.37 -7.42
CA ILE A 74 -11.34 8.73 -6.25
C ILE A 74 -11.01 9.75 -5.16
N GLN A 75 -10.50 10.94 -5.54
CA GLN A 75 -10.19 12.01 -4.57
C GLN A 75 -11.43 12.47 -3.81
N VAL A 76 -12.56 12.66 -4.49
CA VAL A 76 -13.83 13.01 -3.86
C VAL A 76 -14.27 11.96 -2.83
N ILE A 77 -14.08 10.67 -3.14
CA ILE A 77 -14.37 9.59 -2.18
C ILE A 77 -13.45 9.74 -0.96
N LYS A 78 -12.14 9.88 -1.16
CA LYS A 78 -11.15 10.02 -0.08
C LYS A 78 -11.48 11.22 0.82
N ASP A 79 -11.79 12.37 0.22
CA ASP A 79 -12.14 13.59 0.95
C ASP A 79 -13.39 13.38 1.81
N SER A 80 -14.39 12.68 1.28
CA SER A 80 -15.61 12.37 2.02
C SER A 80 -15.38 11.46 3.24
N LEU A 81 -14.31 10.64 3.24
CA LEU A 81 -13.97 9.77 4.37
C LEU A 81 -13.38 10.53 5.56
N ILE A 82 -12.78 11.70 5.32
CA ILE A 82 -12.05 12.47 6.34
C ILE A 82 -12.78 13.73 6.81
N VAL A 83 -13.86 14.15 6.12
CA VAL A 83 -14.66 15.31 6.49
C VAL A 83 -15.34 15.11 7.85
N GLY A 84 -15.31 16.13 8.71
CA GLY A 84 -16.01 16.17 9.99
C GLY A 84 -17.49 16.56 9.84
N GLU A 85 -18.28 16.31 10.88
CA GLU A 85 -19.72 16.67 10.92
C GLU A 85 -19.96 18.19 10.80
N ASP A 86 -19.03 18.99 11.26
CA ASP A 86 -19.07 20.46 11.22
C ASP A 86 -18.49 21.04 9.92
N GLY A 87 -18.21 20.19 8.90
CA GLY A 87 -17.59 20.61 7.63
C GLY A 87 -16.10 20.90 7.74
N GLU A 88 -15.45 20.51 8.82
CA GLU A 88 -13.98 20.52 8.92
C GLU A 88 -13.35 19.69 7.81
N LYS A 89 -12.33 20.25 7.14
CA LYS A 89 -11.72 19.62 5.97
C LYS A 89 -11.08 18.27 6.27
N ASN A 90 -10.57 18.08 7.50
CA ASN A 90 -10.02 16.80 7.93
C ASN A 90 -10.16 16.69 9.46
N LYS A 91 -11.11 15.86 9.91
CA LYS A 91 -11.38 15.60 11.33
C LYS A 91 -10.28 14.86 12.08
N TYR A 92 -9.28 14.34 11.35
CA TYR A 92 -8.18 13.60 11.94
C TYR A 92 -6.87 14.40 12.04
N ILE A 93 -6.88 15.70 11.70
CA ILE A 93 -5.75 16.58 11.95
C ILE A 93 -5.76 17.02 13.39
N LYS A 94 -4.64 16.82 14.09
CA LYS A 94 -4.45 17.24 15.48
C LYS A 94 -3.28 18.19 15.61
N GLN A 95 -3.48 19.24 16.42
CA GLN A 95 -2.40 20.09 16.87
C GLN A 95 -1.63 19.37 17.98
N VAL A 96 -0.33 19.27 17.85
CA VAL A 96 0.59 18.63 18.81
C VAL A 96 1.68 19.65 19.16
N ILE A 97 2.02 19.70 20.43
CA ILE A 97 3.13 20.53 20.91
C ILE A 97 4.31 19.59 21.14
N ASP A 98 5.43 19.87 20.49
CA ASP A 98 6.68 19.17 20.75
C ASP A 98 7.11 19.42 22.20
N LYS A 99 7.31 18.35 22.94
CA LYS A 99 7.63 18.43 24.39
C LYS A 99 9.04 18.93 24.67
N GLU A 100 9.94 18.86 23.69
CA GLU A 100 11.34 19.27 23.83
C GLU A 100 11.55 20.71 23.35
N THR A 101 10.92 21.08 22.21
CA THR A 101 11.09 22.39 21.58
C THR A 101 9.98 23.38 21.93
N GLY A 102 8.81 22.90 22.34
CA GLY A 102 7.61 23.74 22.55
C GLY A 102 6.95 24.19 21.25
N GLU A 103 7.40 23.72 20.09
CA GLU A 103 6.83 24.09 18.81
C GLU A 103 5.49 23.40 18.57
N GLU A 104 4.54 24.12 18.02
CA GLU A 104 3.23 23.60 17.60
C GLU A 104 3.33 23.04 16.18
N SER A 105 2.82 21.83 15.98
CA SER A 105 2.72 21.19 14.67
C SER A 105 1.37 20.51 14.48
N PHE A 106 0.95 20.35 13.21
CA PHE A 106 -0.26 19.60 12.87
C PHE A 106 0.13 18.22 12.34
N VAL A 107 -0.44 17.18 12.95
CA VAL A 107 -0.21 15.79 12.56
C VAL A 107 -1.52 15.08 12.25
N THR A 108 -1.49 14.15 11.30
CA THR A 108 -2.65 13.31 11.00
C THR A 108 -2.70 12.13 11.96
N ALA A 109 -3.80 12.01 12.70
CA ALA A 109 -4.03 10.96 13.69
C ALA A 109 -4.51 9.65 13.01
N TYR A 110 -3.67 9.00 12.22
CA TYR A 110 -4.01 7.78 11.49
C TYR A 110 -4.54 6.66 12.39
N GLN A 111 -4.10 6.61 13.65
CA GLN A 111 -4.53 5.62 14.64
C GLN A 111 -6.01 5.74 15.04
N GLU A 112 -6.67 6.83 14.66
CA GLU A 112 -8.10 7.09 14.92
C GLU A 112 -8.98 6.82 13.70
N MET A 113 -8.38 6.48 12.57
CA MET A 113 -9.08 6.14 11.32
C MET A 113 -9.46 4.64 11.29
N ASP A 114 -9.99 4.13 12.39
CA ASP A 114 -10.30 2.71 12.62
C ASP A 114 -11.73 2.29 12.24
N LYS A 115 -12.60 3.26 11.93
CA LYS A 115 -14.00 3.02 11.58
C LYS A 115 -14.15 2.65 10.11
N SER A 116 -15.11 1.77 9.78
CA SER A 116 -15.43 1.39 8.39
C SER A 116 -16.68 2.08 7.86
N GLN A 117 -17.59 2.46 8.73
CA GLN A 117 -18.98 2.78 8.42
C GLN A 117 -19.16 3.83 7.32
N VAL A 118 -18.31 4.87 7.26
CA VAL A 118 -18.47 5.97 6.29
C VAL A 118 -18.36 5.48 4.84
N LEU A 119 -17.42 4.59 4.56
CA LEU A 119 -17.28 4.02 3.22
C LEU A 119 -18.31 2.92 2.97
N ASP A 120 -18.62 2.12 4.00
CA ASP A 120 -19.64 1.10 3.89
C ASP A 120 -21.00 1.74 3.52
N ASP A 121 -21.41 2.78 4.20
CA ASP A 121 -22.65 3.52 3.88
C ASP A 121 -22.61 4.22 2.51
N MET A 122 -21.41 4.60 2.04
CA MET A 122 -21.23 5.23 0.73
C MET A 122 -21.36 4.23 -0.42
N PHE A 123 -20.86 3.01 -0.25
CA PHE A 123 -20.79 2.02 -1.32
C PHE A 123 -21.89 0.96 -1.27
N PHE A 124 -22.48 0.72 -0.08
CA PHE A 124 -23.39 -0.40 0.13
C PHE A 124 -24.72 0.06 0.74
N ASP A 125 -25.81 -0.53 0.26
CA ASP A 125 -27.16 -0.42 0.83
C ASP A 125 -27.70 -1.84 1.05
N GLY A 126 -27.44 -2.37 2.25
CA GLY A 126 -27.67 -3.77 2.58
C GLY A 126 -26.81 -4.70 1.72
N ASP A 127 -27.47 -5.56 0.96
CA ASP A 127 -26.82 -6.51 0.05
C ASP A 127 -26.55 -5.91 -1.35
N PHE A 128 -26.94 -4.67 -1.60
CA PHE A 128 -26.82 -4.01 -2.91
C PHE A 128 -25.75 -2.93 -2.88
N LEU A 129 -25.26 -2.55 -4.06
CA LEU A 129 -24.42 -1.37 -4.21
C LEU A 129 -25.27 -0.11 -4.27
N THR A 130 -24.76 0.97 -3.70
CA THR A 130 -25.30 2.31 -3.97
C THR A 130 -24.90 2.74 -5.39
N LYS A 131 -25.53 3.81 -5.90
CA LYS A 131 -25.10 4.44 -7.16
C LYS A 131 -23.61 4.80 -7.18
N LYS A 132 -23.04 5.18 -6.01
CA LYS A 132 -21.63 5.52 -5.88
C LYS A 132 -20.74 4.28 -5.96
N GLY A 133 -21.19 3.18 -5.36
CA GLY A 133 -20.52 1.88 -5.47
C GLY A 133 -20.54 1.33 -6.89
N GLU A 134 -21.68 1.43 -7.58
CA GLU A 134 -21.80 1.05 -9.00
C GLU A 134 -20.89 1.91 -9.88
N GLU A 135 -20.90 3.24 -9.70
CA GLU A 135 -20.04 4.16 -10.46
C GLU A 135 -18.55 3.87 -10.25
N TYR A 136 -18.15 3.50 -9.02
CA TYR A 136 -16.77 3.09 -8.74
C TYR A 136 -16.40 1.83 -9.52
N VAL A 137 -17.23 0.80 -9.50
CA VAL A 137 -17.00 -0.47 -10.20
C VAL A 137 -16.92 -0.24 -11.71
N ASP A 138 -17.82 0.56 -12.26
CA ASP A 138 -17.85 0.86 -13.70
C ASP A 138 -16.59 1.60 -14.14
N ARG A 139 -16.15 2.62 -13.40
CA ARG A 139 -14.93 3.36 -13.69
C ARG A 139 -13.68 2.48 -13.56
N PHE A 140 -13.59 1.68 -12.49
CA PHE A 140 -12.48 0.75 -12.31
C PHE A 140 -12.37 -0.26 -13.45
N LYS A 141 -13.50 -0.84 -13.86
CA LYS A 141 -13.57 -1.84 -14.93
C LYS A 141 -13.31 -1.26 -16.32
N SER A 142 -13.81 -0.04 -16.61
CA SER A 142 -13.74 0.58 -17.93
C SER A 142 -12.41 1.26 -18.19
N PHE A 143 -11.69 1.73 -17.19
CA PHE A 143 -10.48 2.53 -17.34
C PHE A 143 -9.42 1.91 -18.28
N PRO A 144 -9.04 0.61 -18.17
CA PRO A 144 -8.09 0.02 -19.12
C PRO A 144 -8.59 0.05 -20.56
N SER A 145 -9.89 -0.17 -20.76
CA SER A 145 -10.51 -0.15 -22.10
C SER A 145 -10.54 1.27 -22.68
N SER A 146 -10.82 2.28 -21.86
CA SER A 146 -10.78 3.69 -22.27
C SER A 146 -9.37 4.09 -22.72
N ILE A 147 -8.34 3.74 -21.94
CA ILE A 147 -6.94 4.01 -22.33
C ILE A 147 -6.59 3.29 -23.62
N LYS A 148 -6.92 2.02 -23.74
CA LYS A 148 -6.69 1.24 -24.97
C LYS A 148 -7.34 1.90 -26.19
N THR A 149 -8.59 2.33 -26.07
CA THR A 149 -9.32 3.01 -27.16
C THR A 149 -8.62 4.29 -27.58
N ILE A 150 -8.13 5.10 -26.62
CA ILE A 150 -7.42 6.36 -26.92
C ILE A 150 -6.12 6.08 -27.68
N VAL A 151 -5.33 5.09 -27.27
CA VAL A 151 -4.07 4.78 -27.97
C VAL A 151 -4.30 4.11 -29.33
N GLU A 152 -5.34 3.32 -29.50
CA GLU A 152 -5.74 2.77 -30.81
C GLU A 152 -6.21 3.87 -31.76
N GLU A 153 -6.96 4.87 -31.27
CA GLU A 153 -7.39 6.02 -32.03
C GLU A 153 -6.20 6.89 -32.46
N LEU A 154 -5.18 7.05 -31.60
CA LEU A 154 -3.92 7.73 -31.96
C LEU A 154 -3.28 7.07 -33.19
N ILE A 155 -3.09 5.75 -33.15
CA ILE A 155 -2.49 4.99 -34.24
C ILE A 155 -3.32 5.16 -35.52
N PHE A 156 -4.63 5.01 -35.44
CA PHE A 156 -5.54 5.13 -36.56
C PHE A 156 -5.46 6.52 -37.22
N ARG A 157 -5.52 7.59 -36.45
CA ARG A 157 -5.43 8.98 -36.97
C ARG A 157 -4.07 9.29 -37.60
N GLU A 158 -2.99 8.73 -37.04
CA GLU A 158 -1.66 8.85 -37.64
C GLU A 158 -1.57 8.15 -39.02
N GLU A 159 -2.13 6.96 -39.13
CA GLU A 159 -2.18 6.21 -40.39
C GLU A 159 -3.03 6.93 -41.45
N GLU A 160 -4.22 7.44 -41.10
CA GLU A 160 -5.04 8.25 -42.03
C GLU A 160 -4.31 9.51 -42.51
N SER A 161 -3.60 10.18 -41.61
CA SER A 161 -2.82 11.37 -41.95
C SER A 161 -1.70 11.07 -42.96
N LYS A 162 -1.05 9.90 -42.83
CA LYS A 162 -0.03 9.43 -43.79
C LYS A 162 -0.65 9.19 -45.18
N VAL A 163 -1.78 8.49 -45.23
CA VAL A 163 -2.48 8.20 -46.49
C VAL A 163 -2.92 9.49 -47.20
N ALA A 164 -3.50 10.45 -46.47
CA ALA A 164 -3.94 11.70 -47.00
C ALA A 164 -2.77 12.55 -47.61
N LYS A 165 -1.62 12.57 -46.96
CA LYS A 165 -0.39 13.27 -47.45
C LYS A 165 0.11 12.62 -48.74
N THR A 166 0.11 11.29 -48.83
CA THR A 166 0.56 10.54 -50.01
C THR A 166 -0.34 10.80 -51.25
N GLN A 167 -1.65 10.97 -51.03
CA GLN A 167 -2.60 11.25 -52.09
C GLN A 167 -2.55 12.70 -52.62
N LEU A 168 -2.21 13.67 -51.78
CA LEU A 168 -2.21 15.09 -52.15
C LEU A 168 -0.94 15.54 -52.88
N ASP A 169 0.20 14.92 -52.58
CA ASP A 169 1.50 15.50 -53.00
C ASP A 169 2.19 14.73 -54.15
N GLY A 170 1.74 13.54 -54.55
CA GLY A 170 2.30 12.81 -55.71
C GLY A 170 3.85 12.70 -55.74
N SER A 171 4.52 13.29 -54.76
CA SER A 171 5.96 13.37 -54.64
C SER A 171 6.45 12.18 -53.79
N LYS A 172 7.47 11.53 -54.32
CA LYS A 172 8.26 10.51 -53.66
C LYS A 172 8.59 10.92 -52.22
N GLU A 173 8.38 10.01 -51.33
CA GLU A 173 8.89 9.95 -49.95
C GLU A 173 9.98 10.98 -49.61
N SER A 174 9.61 12.12 -49.06
CA SER A 174 10.53 12.79 -48.17
C SER A 174 10.65 11.86 -46.95
N GLU A 175 11.83 11.56 -46.48
CA GLU A 175 12.15 10.77 -45.30
C GLU A 175 11.44 11.32 -44.05
N SER A 176 10.12 11.11 -43.98
CA SER A 176 9.40 11.29 -42.73
C SER A 176 9.77 10.07 -41.85
N VAL A 177 10.50 10.32 -40.79
CA VAL A 177 10.78 9.30 -39.76
C VAL A 177 9.43 8.66 -39.41
N GLU A 178 9.33 7.35 -39.67
CA GLU A 178 8.12 6.62 -39.39
C GLU A 178 7.94 6.54 -37.86
N VAL A 179 6.89 7.20 -37.34
CA VAL A 179 6.57 7.13 -35.93
C VAL A 179 5.87 5.82 -35.69
N VAL A 180 6.51 4.94 -34.92
CA VAL A 180 5.97 3.63 -34.53
C VAL A 180 5.72 3.64 -33.03
N TYR A 181 4.46 3.38 -32.63
CA TYR A 181 4.06 3.27 -31.23
C TYR A 181 3.95 1.80 -30.85
N ASN A 182 4.38 1.45 -29.62
CA ASN A 182 4.20 0.12 -29.05
C ASN A 182 3.53 0.21 -27.68
N PHE A 183 2.21 0.11 -27.65
CA PHE A 183 1.42 0.17 -26.43
C PHE A 183 1.12 -1.21 -25.81
N ASP A 184 1.64 -2.31 -26.35
CA ASP A 184 1.30 -3.67 -25.86
C ASP A 184 1.64 -3.85 -24.38
N SER A 185 2.83 -3.39 -23.96
CA SER A 185 3.24 -3.48 -22.56
C SER A 185 2.40 -2.58 -21.64
N VAL A 186 2.02 -1.39 -22.12
CA VAL A 186 1.18 -0.45 -21.37
C VAL A 186 -0.22 -1.03 -21.19
N ASN A 187 -0.82 -1.59 -22.24
CA ASN A 187 -2.13 -2.22 -22.21
C ASN A 187 -2.14 -3.47 -21.30
N ALA A 188 -1.07 -4.27 -21.32
CA ALA A 188 -0.93 -5.43 -20.45
C ALA A 188 -0.87 -5.00 -18.97
N VAL A 189 -0.06 -3.99 -18.65
CA VAL A 189 0.06 -3.45 -17.27
C VAL A 189 -1.24 -2.80 -16.82
N ALA A 190 -1.93 -2.06 -17.70
CA ALA A 190 -3.24 -1.47 -17.37
C ALA A 190 -4.26 -2.56 -17.02
N SER A 191 -4.32 -3.62 -17.80
CA SER A 191 -5.22 -4.75 -17.57
C SER A 191 -4.87 -5.53 -16.28
N GLU A 192 -3.59 -5.65 -15.94
CA GLU A 192 -3.12 -6.28 -14.71
C GLU A 192 -3.50 -5.45 -13.47
N ARG A 193 -3.23 -4.14 -13.49
CA ARG A 193 -3.48 -3.24 -12.35
C ARG A 193 -4.96 -3.01 -12.08
N PHE A 194 -5.78 -2.99 -13.13
CA PHE A 194 -7.24 -2.84 -13.07
C PHE A 194 -7.96 -4.17 -13.38
N ASN A 195 -7.37 -5.28 -12.90
CA ASN A 195 -7.98 -6.60 -13.07
C ASN A 195 -9.28 -6.69 -12.27
N TYR A 196 -10.41 -6.67 -12.97
CA TYR A 196 -11.72 -6.80 -12.39
C TYR A 196 -12.25 -8.25 -12.54
N SER A 197 -12.74 -8.78 -11.43
CA SER A 197 -13.51 -10.02 -11.41
C SER A 197 -14.77 -9.77 -10.57
N GLU A 198 -15.95 -10.08 -11.11
CA GLU A 198 -17.23 -9.88 -10.41
C GLU A 198 -17.22 -10.55 -9.02
N LYS A 199 -16.62 -11.73 -8.96
CA LYS A 199 -16.44 -12.51 -7.73
C LYS A 199 -14.97 -12.79 -7.49
N VAL A 200 -14.53 -12.57 -6.27
CA VAL A 200 -13.16 -12.84 -5.82
C VAL A 200 -13.16 -14.06 -4.89
N LEU A 201 -12.27 -15.00 -5.15
CA LEU A 201 -12.08 -16.20 -4.33
C LEU A 201 -11.28 -15.83 -3.06
N LYS A 202 -11.84 -16.13 -1.89
CA LYS A 202 -11.20 -15.94 -0.59
C LYS A 202 -10.39 -17.16 -0.17
N GLU A 203 -9.49 -16.98 0.78
CA GLU A 203 -8.66 -18.06 1.35
C GLU A 203 -9.47 -19.19 2.00
N ASP A 204 -10.69 -18.90 2.46
CA ASP A 204 -11.61 -19.90 3.03
C ASP A 204 -12.41 -20.69 1.95
N GLY A 205 -12.15 -20.42 0.67
CA GLY A 205 -12.81 -21.05 -0.46
C GLY A 205 -14.17 -20.43 -0.83
N SER A 206 -14.62 -19.39 -0.13
CA SER A 206 -15.85 -18.67 -0.46
C SER A 206 -15.60 -17.61 -1.54
N MET A 207 -16.65 -17.28 -2.28
CA MET A 207 -16.65 -16.21 -3.28
C MET A 207 -17.30 -14.96 -2.70
N GLN A 208 -16.69 -13.80 -2.93
CA GLN A 208 -17.20 -12.51 -2.47
C GLN A 208 -17.21 -11.52 -3.63
N ASP A 209 -18.18 -10.61 -3.65
CA ASP A 209 -18.26 -9.55 -4.66
C ASP A 209 -17.02 -8.64 -4.58
N PHE A 210 -16.56 -8.18 -5.75
CA PHE A 210 -15.33 -7.39 -5.88
C PHE A 210 -15.26 -6.23 -4.90
N LEU A 211 -16.32 -5.42 -4.82
CA LEU A 211 -16.31 -4.23 -3.97
C LEU A 211 -16.34 -4.61 -2.50
N ASN A 212 -17.14 -5.62 -2.12
CA ASN A 212 -17.18 -6.15 -0.76
C ASN A 212 -15.82 -6.72 -0.33
N TYR A 213 -15.16 -7.49 -1.19
CA TYR A 213 -13.83 -8.04 -0.91
C TYR A 213 -12.80 -6.94 -0.67
N ASN A 214 -12.89 -5.83 -1.40
CA ASN A 214 -11.90 -4.78 -1.35
C ASN A 214 -12.13 -3.74 -0.25
N PHE A 215 -13.38 -3.47 0.15
CA PHE A 215 -13.69 -2.32 1.00
C PHE A 215 -14.63 -2.57 2.15
N TYR A 216 -15.53 -3.57 2.07
CA TYR A 216 -16.55 -3.75 3.10
C TYR A 216 -15.94 -4.11 4.46
N GLY A 217 -16.22 -3.30 5.48
CA GLY A 217 -15.70 -3.48 6.84
C GLY A 217 -14.24 -3.07 7.04
N PHE A 218 -13.59 -2.46 6.04
CA PHE A 218 -12.21 -1.98 6.18
C PHE A 218 -12.15 -0.64 6.94
N PRO A 219 -11.16 -0.45 7.84
CA PRO A 219 -10.91 0.85 8.44
C PRO A 219 -10.72 1.95 7.40
N VAL A 220 -11.14 3.17 7.73
CA VAL A 220 -11.00 4.35 6.85
C VAL A 220 -9.58 4.44 6.28
N ILE A 221 -8.54 4.28 7.12
CA ILE A 221 -7.16 4.40 6.64
C ILE A 221 -6.77 3.29 5.65
N ALA A 222 -7.26 2.07 5.82
CA ALA A 222 -7.02 0.98 4.89
C ALA A 222 -7.71 1.24 3.54
N SER A 223 -8.91 1.79 3.59
CA SER A 223 -9.67 2.21 2.41
C SER A 223 -8.99 3.37 1.68
N ILE A 224 -8.52 4.39 2.41
CA ILE A 224 -7.72 5.49 1.86
C ILE A 224 -6.46 4.96 1.18
N ALA A 225 -5.71 4.06 1.82
CA ALA A 225 -4.50 3.47 1.24
C ALA A 225 -4.78 2.71 -0.07
N LYS A 226 -5.88 1.94 -0.13
CA LYS A 226 -6.32 1.27 -1.37
C LYS A 226 -6.72 2.27 -2.46
N LEU A 227 -7.47 3.29 -2.11
CA LEU A 227 -7.89 4.34 -3.05
C LEU A 227 -6.68 5.14 -3.56
N THR A 228 -5.72 5.45 -2.69
CA THR A 228 -4.45 6.10 -3.07
C THR A 228 -3.63 5.22 -4.02
N LYS A 229 -3.63 3.89 -3.78
CA LYS A 229 -2.99 2.97 -4.74
C LYS A 229 -3.63 3.04 -6.12
N ILE A 230 -4.94 3.11 -6.21
CA ILE A 230 -5.64 3.25 -7.49
C ILE A 230 -5.28 4.57 -8.17
N GLN A 231 -5.24 5.67 -7.43
CA GLN A 231 -4.78 6.95 -7.95
C GLN A 231 -3.34 6.88 -8.49
N SER A 232 -2.46 6.19 -7.78
CA SER A 232 -1.09 5.94 -8.22
C SER A 232 -1.05 5.08 -9.49
N ASP A 233 -1.89 4.07 -9.60
CA ASP A 233 -1.98 3.21 -10.78
C ASP A 233 -2.49 3.98 -12.00
N ILE A 234 -3.47 4.89 -11.83
CA ILE A 234 -3.95 5.78 -12.88
C ILE A 234 -2.80 6.64 -13.42
N ARG A 235 -2.08 7.35 -12.53
CA ARG A 235 -0.95 8.21 -12.94
C ARG A 235 0.21 7.44 -13.55
N PHE A 236 0.46 6.22 -13.06
CA PHE A 236 1.47 5.35 -13.63
C PHE A 236 1.14 4.97 -15.10
N ILE A 237 -0.10 4.60 -15.38
CA ILE A 237 -0.54 4.24 -16.74
C ILE A 237 -0.49 5.46 -17.64
N GLU A 238 -1.01 6.59 -17.21
CA GLU A 238 -0.93 7.87 -17.90
C GLU A 238 0.52 8.21 -18.28
N ASN A 239 1.43 8.17 -17.33
CA ASN A 239 2.85 8.43 -17.56
C ASN A 239 3.48 7.43 -18.54
N SER A 240 3.10 6.15 -18.46
CA SER A 240 3.61 5.11 -19.34
C SER A 240 3.20 5.35 -20.80
N VAL A 241 1.94 5.74 -21.05
CA VAL A 241 1.46 6.12 -22.38
C VAL A 241 2.21 7.36 -22.90
N LEU A 242 2.34 8.39 -22.06
CA LEU A 242 3.05 9.61 -22.41
C LEU A 242 4.50 9.36 -22.81
N ASN A 243 5.20 8.52 -22.04
CA ASN A 243 6.59 8.18 -22.35
C ASN A 243 6.71 7.41 -23.66
N GLU A 244 5.77 6.48 -23.95
CA GLU A 244 5.77 5.78 -25.23
C GLU A 244 5.57 6.74 -26.40
N ILE A 245 4.59 7.65 -26.29
CA ILE A 245 4.35 8.68 -27.31
C ILE A 245 5.57 9.59 -27.49
N ASN A 246 6.15 10.07 -26.39
CA ASN A 246 7.31 10.95 -26.45
C ASN A 246 8.54 10.26 -27.07
N ASN A 247 8.77 8.99 -26.74
CA ASN A 247 9.87 8.20 -27.31
C ASN A 247 9.68 7.98 -28.80
N ALA A 248 8.48 7.61 -29.23
CA ALA A 248 8.14 7.40 -30.65
C ALA A 248 8.31 8.69 -31.49
N LEU A 249 8.05 9.84 -30.88
CA LEU A 249 8.24 11.16 -31.55
C LEU A 249 9.71 11.63 -31.61
N GLY A 250 10.67 10.80 -31.23
CA GLY A 250 12.09 11.16 -31.18
C GLY A 250 12.43 12.18 -30.10
N GLY A 251 11.52 12.35 -29.17
CA GLY A 251 11.72 13.17 -27.99
C GLY A 251 12.59 12.47 -26.96
N GLY A 252 13.88 12.36 -27.22
CA GLY A 252 14.85 11.62 -26.39
C GLY A 252 14.42 11.41 -24.92
N SER A 253 14.73 10.29 -24.33
CA SER A 253 14.28 9.85 -23.01
C SER A 253 14.08 11.04 -22.08
N LEU A 254 12.83 11.36 -21.74
CA LEU A 254 12.58 12.21 -20.59
C LEU A 254 12.95 11.37 -19.38
N ASN A 255 14.07 11.70 -18.83
CA ASN A 255 14.67 11.05 -17.69
C ASN A 255 13.92 11.40 -16.40
N SER A 256 12.62 11.19 -16.36
CA SER A 256 11.88 11.15 -15.12
C SER A 256 11.93 9.73 -14.53
N PHE A 257 13.11 9.31 -14.15
CA PHE A 257 13.25 8.14 -13.32
C PHE A 257 12.71 8.48 -11.94
N GLN A 258 11.63 7.79 -11.57
CA GLN A 258 11.19 7.79 -10.19
C GLN A 258 11.90 6.67 -9.45
N THR A 259 12.43 7.02 -8.30
CA THR A 259 12.93 6.02 -7.38
C THR A 259 11.79 5.52 -6.51
N LEU A 260 11.56 4.22 -6.54
CA LEU A 260 10.58 3.54 -5.68
C LEU A 260 11.33 2.65 -4.70
N LEU A 261 10.95 2.73 -3.44
CA LEU A 261 11.41 1.78 -2.43
C LEU A 261 10.52 0.53 -2.51
N VAL A 262 11.07 -0.58 -2.99
CA VAL A 262 10.38 -1.87 -3.03
C VAL A 262 10.90 -2.73 -1.88
N SER A 263 10.01 -3.09 -0.97
CA SER A 263 10.32 -3.93 0.17
C SER A 263 9.28 -5.04 0.30
N GLU A 264 9.70 -6.22 0.78
CA GLU A 264 8.80 -7.33 1.11
C GLU A 264 7.88 -7.01 2.29
N LYS A 265 8.20 -5.97 3.07
CA LYS A 265 7.41 -5.52 4.22
C LYS A 265 7.48 -4.00 4.38
N PRO A 266 6.40 -3.38 4.89
CA PRO A 266 6.29 -1.92 4.96
C PRO A 266 7.14 -1.29 6.07
N THR A 267 7.57 -2.06 7.07
CA THR A 267 8.33 -1.58 8.24
C THR A 267 9.44 -2.54 8.62
N PHE A 268 10.53 -2.00 9.15
CA PHE A 268 11.67 -2.78 9.66
C PHE A 268 11.77 -2.63 11.17
N TYR A 269 12.27 -3.68 11.84
CA TYR A 269 12.55 -3.61 13.27
C TYR A 269 13.94 -3.07 13.54
N THR A 270 14.14 -2.49 14.72
CA THR A 270 15.48 -2.06 15.19
C THR A 270 16.47 -3.21 15.11
N SER A 271 17.69 -2.91 14.66
CA SER A 271 18.79 -3.90 14.47
C SER A 271 18.52 -4.96 13.37
N GLU A 272 17.43 -4.86 12.66
CA GLU A 272 17.19 -5.66 11.46
C GLU A 272 17.95 -5.07 10.28
N VAL A 273 18.33 -5.91 9.32
CA VAL A 273 18.82 -5.42 8.02
C VAL A 273 17.65 -4.87 7.24
N VAL A 274 17.75 -3.63 6.82
CA VAL A 274 16.80 -3.02 5.87
C VAL A 274 17.02 -3.71 4.51
N ASN A 275 16.22 -4.74 4.24
CA ASN A 275 16.21 -5.43 2.96
C ASN A 275 15.16 -4.78 2.06
N ALA A 276 15.54 -3.69 1.44
CA ALA A 276 14.70 -2.93 0.53
C ALA A 276 15.49 -2.59 -0.73
N SER A 277 14.80 -2.52 -1.84
CA SER A 277 15.39 -2.17 -3.15
C SER A 277 14.87 -0.81 -3.58
N ILE A 278 15.77 0.07 -3.95
CA ILE A 278 15.43 1.29 -4.67
C ILE A 278 15.41 0.92 -6.15
N VAL A 279 14.24 0.93 -6.75
CA VAL A 279 14.07 0.67 -8.18
C VAL A 279 13.81 1.98 -8.90
N MET A 280 14.45 2.15 -10.03
CA MET A 280 14.13 3.21 -10.97
C MET A 280 12.90 2.81 -11.76
N GLY A 281 11.98 3.73 -12.02
CA GLY A 281 10.67 3.47 -12.63
C GLY A 281 10.68 2.96 -14.07
N LYS A 282 11.86 2.73 -14.67
CA LYS A 282 12.02 2.00 -15.92
C LYS A 282 12.55 0.59 -15.61
N LYS A 283 11.71 -0.40 -15.80
CA LYS A 283 12.05 -1.83 -15.57
C LYS A 283 12.83 -2.35 -16.79
N ASP A 284 14.05 -1.90 -16.94
CA ASP A 284 14.98 -2.46 -17.92
C ASP A 284 16.10 -3.17 -17.15
N ALA A 285 16.18 -4.49 -17.28
CA ALA A 285 17.22 -5.29 -16.61
C ALA A 285 18.65 -4.97 -17.11
N ALA A 286 18.77 -4.25 -18.20
CA ALA A 286 20.05 -3.75 -18.75
C ALA A 286 20.46 -2.40 -18.15
N TYR A 287 19.60 -1.76 -17.35
CA TYR A 287 19.83 -0.43 -16.82
C TYR A 287 20.48 -0.49 -15.43
N GLU A 288 21.80 -0.65 -15.39
CA GLU A 288 22.57 -0.62 -14.13
C GLU A 288 23.05 0.82 -13.83
N PRO A 289 22.91 1.30 -12.57
CA PRO A 289 23.51 2.56 -12.14
C PRO A 289 25.04 2.52 -12.26
N ASP A 290 25.64 3.59 -12.76
CA ASP A 290 27.11 3.70 -12.81
C ASP A 290 27.70 4.12 -11.46
N ARG A 291 26.96 4.97 -10.73
CA ARG A 291 27.35 5.48 -9.40
C ARG A 291 26.13 5.77 -8.54
N VAL A 292 26.29 5.59 -7.24
CA VAL A 292 25.23 5.80 -6.24
C VAL A 292 25.80 6.60 -5.08
N GLU A 293 25.10 7.67 -4.70
CA GLU A 293 25.38 8.47 -3.50
C GLU A 293 24.09 8.56 -2.68
N LEU A 294 24.03 7.84 -1.56
CA LEU A 294 22.87 7.79 -0.69
C LEU A 294 23.21 8.25 0.73
N PHE A 295 22.24 8.87 1.37
CA PHE A 295 22.33 9.40 2.73
C PHE A 295 21.10 8.95 3.52
N ILE A 296 21.32 8.58 4.78
CA ILE A 296 20.25 8.36 5.75
C ILE A 296 20.38 9.45 6.81
N ASN A 297 19.36 10.31 6.95
CA ASN A 297 19.36 11.49 7.81
C ASN A 297 20.65 12.31 7.66
N GLY A 298 21.08 12.57 6.43
CA GLY A 298 22.27 13.34 6.11
C GLY A 298 23.61 12.61 6.28
N THR A 299 23.61 11.36 6.76
CA THR A 299 24.83 10.54 6.87
C THR A 299 24.99 9.66 5.64
N GLN A 300 26.11 9.78 4.94
CA GLN A 300 26.38 9.02 3.72
C GLN A 300 26.50 7.52 4.01
N LEU A 301 25.89 6.70 3.14
CA LEU A 301 26.02 5.24 3.18
C LEU A 301 27.37 4.81 2.60
N ASN A 302 27.99 3.84 3.25
CA ASN A 302 29.20 3.18 2.76
C ASN A 302 28.86 2.14 1.68
N LYS A 303 29.83 1.76 0.88
CA LYS A 303 29.66 0.78 -0.21
C LYS A 303 29.21 -0.62 0.22
N ASP A 304 29.45 -0.99 1.47
CA ASP A 304 29.04 -2.26 2.09
C ASP A 304 27.60 -2.22 2.63
N GLU A 305 26.98 -1.05 2.70
CA GLU A 305 25.62 -0.84 3.21
C GLU A 305 24.56 -0.84 2.10
N TYR A 306 24.98 -0.95 0.85
CA TYR A 306 24.10 -1.19 -0.31
C TYR A 306 24.80 -2.05 -1.37
N SER A 307 24.04 -2.60 -2.30
CA SER A 307 24.54 -3.31 -3.47
C SER A 307 23.69 -2.99 -4.69
N ILE A 308 24.28 -3.11 -5.89
CA ILE A 308 23.55 -2.94 -7.15
C ILE A 308 23.29 -4.35 -7.70
N VAL A 309 22.02 -4.69 -7.90
CA VAL A 309 21.60 -6.00 -8.37
C VAL A 309 20.48 -5.83 -9.41
N LYS A 310 20.76 -6.24 -10.64
CA LYS A 310 19.78 -6.18 -11.76
C LYS A 310 19.09 -4.82 -11.91
N GLY A 311 19.89 -3.76 -11.92
CA GLY A 311 19.38 -2.39 -12.08
C GLY A 311 18.75 -1.76 -10.85
N ALA A 312 18.68 -2.48 -9.73
CA ALA A 312 18.16 -1.97 -8.46
C ALA A 312 19.27 -1.74 -7.45
N VAL A 313 19.15 -0.67 -6.65
CA VAL A 313 20.01 -0.42 -5.50
C VAL A 313 19.37 -1.06 -4.28
N VAL A 314 19.95 -2.15 -3.80
CA VAL A 314 19.49 -2.92 -2.64
C VAL A 314 20.18 -2.43 -1.39
N LEU A 315 19.43 -1.96 -0.41
CA LEU A 315 19.96 -1.53 0.89
C LEU A 315 20.31 -2.74 1.76
N ASN A 316 21.42 -2.62 2.50
CA ASN A 316 21.89 -3.64 3.45
C ASN A 316 22.30 -2.99 4.79
N LYS A 317 21.61 -1.92 5.18
CA LYS A 317 21.87 -1.14 6.39
C LYS A 317 21.11 -1.66 7.59
N ARG A 318 21.76 -1.69 8.77
CA ARG A 318 21.10 -1.93 10.06
C ARG A 318 20.91 -0.62 10.81
N ILE A 319 19.68 -0.31 11.19
CA ILE A 319 19.33 0.87 11.95
C ILE A 319 18.93 0.46 13.36
N GLN A 320 19.58 1.05 14.37
CA GLN A 320 19.48 0.62 15.78
C GLN A 320 18.30 1.26 16.52
N SER A 321 17.91 2.48 16.11
CA SER A 321 16.87 3.25 16.79
C SER A 321 15.58 3.20 16.01
N ALA A 322 14.44 3.18 16.71
CA ALA A 322 13.14 3.33 16.07
C ALA A 322 12.91 4.80 15.70
N GLY A 323 12.25 5.03 14.59
CA GLY A 323 11.91 6.35 14.06
C GLY A 323 11.77 6.33 12.54
N THR A 324 11.42 7.48 12.00
CA THR A 324 11.41 7.74 10.57
C THR A 324 12.77 8.26 10.13
N TYR A 325 13.29 7.71 9.05
CA TYR A 325 14.59 8.06 8.49
C TYR A 325 14.44 8.54 7.06
N ASP A 326 14.98 9.71 6.74
CA ASP A 326 15.02 10.22 5.39
C ASP A 326 16.17 9.56 4.62
N LEU A 327 15.82 8.82 3.56
CA LEU A 327 16.75 8.24 2.60
C LEU A 327 16.82 9.17 1.38
N THR A 328 17.90 9.91 1.27
CA THR A 328 18.09 10.92 0.24
C THR A 328 19.36 10.67 -0.55
N GLY A 329 19.53 11.35 -1.69
CA GLY A 329 20.74 11.26 -2.48
C GLY A 329 20.47 11.22 -3.97
N PHE A 330 21.38 10.57 -4.71
CA PHE A 330 21.31 10.49 -6.15
C PHE A 330 21.80 9.14 -6.67
N ILE A 331 21.16 8.69 -7.74
CA ILE A 331 21.61 7.60 -8.58
C ILE A 331 22.10 8.24 -9.88
N PHE A 332 23.30 7.86 -10.31
CA PHE A 332 23.93 8.42 -11.51
C PHE A 332 23.98 7.35 -12.60
N LYS A 333 23.65 7.79 -13.81
CA LYS A 333 23.74 6.96 -15.00
C LYS A 333 24.32 7.78 -16.15
N ASN A 334 25.31 7.23 -16.83
CA ASN A 334 25.81 7.83 -18.07
C ASN A 334 24.85 7.52 -19.21
N ASN A 335 24.37 8.55 -19.85
CA ASN A 335 23.60 8.40 -21.08
C ASN A 335 24.56 8.02 -22.22
N VAL A 336 24.35 6.85 -22.82
CA VAL A 336 25.24 6.32 -23.87
C VAL A 336 25.18 7.20 -25.12
N ASP A 337 24.04 7.84 -25.39
CA ASP A 337 23.81 8.61 -26.60
C ASP A 337 24.33 10.07 -26.51
N THR A 338 24.20 10.68 -25.32
CA THR A 338 24.62 12.08 -25.10
C THR A 338 25.96 12.22 -24.40
N GLN A 339 26.52 11.14 -23.82
CA GLN A 339 27.71 11.13 -22.96
C GLN A 339 27.62 12.02 -21.70
N GLU A 340 26.40 12.45 -21.34
CA GLU A 340 26.15 13.23 -20.13
C GLU A 340 25.77 12.31 -18.96
N GLU A 341 26.26 12.64 -17.75
CA GLU A 341 25.89 11.93 -16.51
C GLU A 341 24.51 12.40 -16.07
N GLU A 342 23.55 11.50 -16.13
CA GLU A 342 22.19 11.73 -15.65
C GLU A 342 22.13 11.54 -14.14
N LYS A 343 21.49 12.49 -13.46
CA LYS A 343 21.40 12.54 -12.00
C LYS A 343 19.96 12.35 -11.54
N ILE A 344 19.66 11.16 -11.01
CA ILE A 344 18.32 10.76 -10.58
C ILE A 344 18.20 10.97 -9.07
N PRO A 345 17.32 11.88 -8.59
CA PRO A 345 17.18 12.16 -7.18
C PRO A 345 16.48 11.00 -6.44
N VAL A 346 16.97 10.70 -5.24
CA VAL A 346 16.34 9.78 -4.30
C VAL A 346 15.83 10.59 -3.11
N ASN A 347 14.53 10.48 -2.83
CA ASN A 347 13.90 11.11 -1.66
C ASN A 347 12.79 10.18 -1.13
N LEU A 348 13.16 9.32 -0.20
CA LEU A 348 12.33 8.25 0.34
C LEU A 348 12.38 8.28 1.86
N LYS A 349 11.36 7.69 2.51
CA LYS A 349 11.33 7.55 3.97
C LYS A 349 11.36 6.08 4.36
N LEU A 350 12.12 5.77 5.40
CA LEU A 350 12.23 4.45 6.00
C LEU A 350 11.62 4.49 7.40
N GLU A 351 10.63 3.64 7.65
CA GLU A 351 10.04 3.46 8.97
C GLU A 351 10.71 2.31 9.72
N ILE A 352 11.30 2.62 10.87
CA ILE A 352 11.96 1.65 11.74
C ILE A 352 11.18 1.58 13.05
N THR A 353 10.67 0.40 13.39
CA THR A 353 9.95 0.17 14.64
C THR A 353 10.74 -0.71 15.59
N ARG A 354 10.41 -0.62 16.87
CA ARG A 354 11.00 -1.54 17.86
C ARG A 354 10.43 -2.94 17.65
N GLU A 355 11.29 -3.94 17.75
CA GLU A 355 10.80 -5.31 17.79
C GLU A 355 9.83 -5.50 18.96
N PRO A 356 8.73 -6.26 18.76
CA PRO A 356 7.85 -6.58 19.88
C PRO A 356 8.64 -7.34 20.95
N ASN A 357 8.51 -6.91 22.20
CA ASN A 357 9.13 -7.56 23.35
C ASN A 357 8.15 -8.41 24.15
N SER A 358 6.88 -8.32 23.83
CA SER A 358 5.81 -9.04 24.52
C SER A 358 4.77 -9.61 23.56
N ALA A 359 4.12 -10.68 24.00
CA ALA A 359 2.94 -11.22 23.34
C ALA A 359 1.67 -10.64 23.98
N VAL A 360 0.64 -10.42 23.19
CA VAL A 360 -0.68 -10.11 23.68
C VAL A 360 -1.37 -11.45 23.99
N VAL A 361 -1.64 -11.69 25.25
CA VAL A 361 -2.36 -12.89 25.74
C VAL A 361 -3.67 -12.44 26.37
N SER A 362 -4.78 -12.99 25.91
CA SER A 362 -6.10 -12.75 26.48
C SER A 362 -6.68 -14.08 26.98
N ALA A 363 -7.10 -14.08 28.25
CA ALA A 363 -8.00 -15.09 28.75
C ALA A 363 -9.43 -14.66 28.39
N ASP A 364 -10.01 -15.28 27.37
CA ASP A 364 -11.24 -14.83 26.68
C ASP A 364 -12.46 -14.70 27.62
N ASN A 365 -12.38 -15.29 28.83
CA ASN A 365 -13.47 -15.30 29.80
C ASN A 365 -13.14 -14.58 31.14
N MET A 366 -12.56 -13.35 31.15
CA MET A 366 -12.42 -12.52 32.37
C MET A 366 -10.99 -12.26 32.90
N LYS A 367 -9.96 -12.30 32.12
CA LYS A 367 -8.55 -12.02 32.51
C LYS A 367 -8.02 -12.87 33.67
N VAL A 368 -8.65 -14.02 33.95
CA VAL A 368 -8.24 -15.01 34.92
C VAL A 368 -8.35 -16.41 34.32
N PHE A 369 -7.57 -17.34 34.85
CA PHE A 369 -7.65 -18.73 34.46
C PHE A 369 -8.27 -19.55 35.59
N TYR A 370 -9.24 -20.39 35.24
CA TYR A 370 -9.90 -21.27 36.22
C TYR A 370 -9.21 -22.63 36.28
N ARG A 371 -8.90 -23.05 37.48
CA ARG A 371 -8.27 -24.33 37.79
C ARG A 371 -9.17 -25.48 37.36
N GLY A 372 -8.57 -26.50 36.76
CA GLY A 372 -9.30 -27.71 36.34
C GLY A 372 -10.08 -27.55 35.03
N LEU A 373 -10.25 -26.33 34.53
CA LEU A 373 -10.96 -26.06 33.29
C LEU A 373 -10.01 -25.77 32.12
N ARG A 374 -10.49 -26.06 30.91
CA ARG A 374 -9.85 -25.59 29.68
C ARG A 374 -10.31 -24.15 29.41
N ASN A 375 -9.44 -23.21 29.64
CA ASN A 375 -9.73 -21.78 29.46
C ASN A 375 -9.39 -21.37 28.05
N PRO A 376 -10.35 -20.90 27.22
CA PRO A 376 -10.07 -20.33 25.90
C PRO A 376 -9.10 -19.17 26.05
N THR A 377 -8.12 -19.11 25.16
CA THR A 377 -7.01 -18.16 25.24
C THR A 377 -6.62 -17.72 23.85
N SER A 378 -6.71 -16.43 23.60
CA SER A 378 -6.23 -15.80 22.37
C SER A 378 -4.81 -15.30 22.58
N ILE A 379 -3.93 -15.57 21.64
CA ILE A 379 -2.51 -15.19 21.71
C ILE A 379 -2.08 -14.65 20.36
N SER A 380 -1.53 -13.45 20.38
CA SER A 380 -0.95 -12.80 19.19
C SER A 380 0.35 -12.11 19.53
N ILE A 381 1.21 -12.01 18.55
CA ILE A 381 2.45 -11.24 18.61
C ILE A 381 2.52 -10.42 17.33
N PRO A 382 2.65 -9.07 17.40
CA PRO A 382 2.77 -8.24 16.21
C PRO A 382 3.89 -8.74 15.28
N GLY A 383 3.59 -8.89 14.00
CA GLY A 383 4.56 -9.35 12.99
C GLY A 383 4.95 -10.83 13.06
N VAL A 384 4.26 -11.65 13.85
CA VAL A 384 4.50 -13.10 13.95
C VAL A 384 3.30 -13.88 13.44
N ALA A 385 3.54 -14.76 12.47
CA ALA A 385 2.49 -15.60 11.92
C ALA A 385 1.88 -16.54 13.00
N SER A 386 0.55 -16.54 13.12
CA SER A 386 -0.19 -17.24 14.19
C SER A 386 0.08 -18.74 14.24
N ASN A 387 0.40 -19.37 13.11
CA ASN A 387 0.74 -20.80 13.03
C ASN A 387 2.11 -21.13 13.65
N THR A 388 2.99 -20.14 13.86
CA THR A 388 4.31 -20.30 14.47
C THR A 388 4.32 -20.06 15.98
N ILE A 389 3.22 -19.50 16.51
CA ILE A 389 3.07 -19.16 17.93
C ILE A 389 2.88 -20.43 18.76
N VAL A 390 3.69 -20.56 19.83
CA VAL A 390 3.61 -21.67 20.79
C VAL A 390 3.69 -21.11 22.20
N PRO A 391 2.60 -21.11 22.98
CA PRO A 391 2.61 -20.72 24.38
C PRO A 391 3.13 -21.82 25.29
N SER A 392 3.70 -21.43 26.42
CA SER A 392 4.17 -22.31 27.46
C SER A 392 4.02 -21.69 28.85
N SER A 393 3.88 -22.51 29.88
CA SER A 393 3.90 -22.09 31.29
C SER A 393 4.29 -23.25 32.17
N LYS A 394 4.95 -22.98 33.31
CA LYS A 394 5.25 -23.99 34.31
C LYS A 394 3.98 -24.49 35.04
N ASN A 395 2.94 -23.68 35.10
CA ASN A 395 1.73 -23.93 35.90
C ASN A 395 0.51 -24.30 35.04
N ALA A 396 0.66 -24.45 33.70
CA ALA A 396 -0.45 -24.83 32.81
C ALA A 396 0.03 -25.63 31.60
N LYS A 397 -0.90 -26.44 31.05
CA LYS A 397 -0.76 -27.04 29.71
C LYS A 397 -1.56 -26.25 28.69
N PHE A 398 -0.98 -26.07 27.50
CA PHE A 398 -1.66 -25.46 26.39
C PHE A 398 -1.99 -26.48 25.31
N SER A 399 -3.17 -26.34 24.71
CA SER A 399 -3.62 -27.17 23.60
C SER A 399 -4.26 -26.27 22.52
N LYS A 400 -4.11 -26.64 21.25
CA LYS A 400 -4.80 -25.96 20.16
C LYS A 400 -6.32 -26.13 20.28
N SER A 401 -7.05 -25.08 19.94
CA SER A 401 -8.51 -25.03 19.92
C SER A 401 -8.97 -24.45 18.58
N LYS A 402 -10.25 -24.66 18.22
CA LYS A 402 -10.84 -24.10 16.96
C LYS A 402 -10.71 -22.58 16.85
N LYS A 403 -10.60 -21.87 17.99
CA LYS A 403 -10.49 -20.40 18.05
C LYS A 403 -9.16 -19.90 18.66
N GLY A 404 -8.06 -20.64 18.50
CA GLY A 404 -6.76 -20.29 19.05
C GLY A 404 -6.22 -21.34 20.00
N TRP A 405 -6.01 -21.01 21.27
CA TRP A 405 -5.43 -21.89 22.29
C TRP A 405 -6.41 -22.13 23.44
N ALA A 406 -6.18 -23.17 24.17
CA ALA A 406 -6.84 -23.42 25.47
C ALA A 406 -5.75 -23.69 26.51
N ALA A 407 -5.75 -22.92 27.58
CA ALA A 407 -4.87 -23.10 28.73
C ALA A 407 -5.57 -23.84 29.84
N GLN A 408 -4.93 -24.87 30.41
CA GLN A 408 -5.41 -25.63 31.54
C GLN A 408 -4.37 -25.55 32.66
N PRO A 409 -4.67 -24.81 33.77
CA PRO A 409 -3.81 -24.81 34.94
C PRO A 409 -3.68 -26.22 35.53
N THR A 410 -2.44 -26.67 35.76
CA THR A 410 -2.13 -28.03 36.26
C THR A 410 -1.65 -28.04 37.70
N ASN A 411 -1.09 -26.92 38.16
CA ASN A 411 -0.57 -26.83 39.53
C ASN A 411 -1.69 -26.44 40.50
N SER A 412 -2.00 -27.36 41.45
CA SER A 412 -3.07 -27.17 42.42
C SER A 412 -2.83 -26.08 43.46
N LYS A 413 -1.56 -25.67 43.68
CA LYS A 413 -1.17 -24.67 44.69
C LYS A 413 -0.87 -23.29 44.07
N ALA A 414 -0.63 -23.22 42.76
CA ALA A 414 -0.26 -21.97 42.10
C ALA A 414 -1.44 -20.97 42.11
N LYS A 415 -1.18 -19.75 42.54
CA LYS A 415 -2.14 -18.65 42.53
C LYS A 415 -2.00 -17.80 41.23
N GLU A 416 -0.86 -17.93 40.54
CA GLU A 416 -0.51 -17.18 39.34
C GLU A 416 0.14 -18.09 38.29
N MET A 417 0.04 -17.66 37.06
CA MET A 417 0.62 -18.30 35.89
C MET A 417 1.33 -17.28 35.05
N ASN A 418 2.64 -17.48 34.90
CA ASN A 418 3.45 -16.71 33.93
C ASN A 418 3.40 -17.44 32.59
N ILE A 419 3.01 -16.73 31.54
CA ILE A 419 2.97 -17.28 30.20
C ILE A 419 4.18 -16.76 29.42
N SER A 420 4.90 -17.67 28.79
CA SER A 420 5.92 -17.38 27.79
C SER A 420 5.41 -17.87 26.44
N VAL A 421 5.64 -17.07 25.41
CA VAL A 421 5.16 -17.38 24.08
C VAL A 421 6.36 -17.38 23.13
N SER A 422 6.57 -18.47 22.38
CA SER A 422 7.56 -18.49 21.32
C SER A 422 6.91 -18.34 19.95
N GLY A 423 7.60 -17.68 19.04
CA GLY A 423 7.16 -17.48 17.65
C GLY A 423 8.33 -17.23 16.72
N ILE A 424 8.10 -17.31 15.42
CA ILE A 424 9.13 -17.02 14.41
C ILE A 424 8.96 -15.56 13.96
N LEU A 425 9.96 -14.74 14.29
CA LEU A 425 10.08 -13.35 13.87
C LEU A 425 11.36 -13.23 13.03
N ASN A 426 11.26 -12.71 11.82
CA ASN A 426 12.38 -12.55 10.90
C ASN A 426 13.17 -13.86 10.68
N GLY A 427 12.46 -14.97 10.46
CA GLY A 427 13.04 -16.29 10.24
C GLY A 427 13.67 -16.95 11.48
N LYS A 428 13.70 -16.27 12.64
CA LYS A 428 14.28 -16.78 13.88
C LYS A 428 13.23 -16.99 14.95
N ARG A 429 13.31 -18.11 15.67
CA ARG A 429 12.45 -18.36 16.82
C ARG A 429 12.88 -17.50 18.00
N LYS A 430 11.96 -16.67 18.51
CA LYS A 430 12.15 -15.81 19.68
C LYS A 430 11.12 -16.12 20.76
N ASN A 431 11.46 -15.78 22.01
CA ASN A 431 10.55 -15.91 23.15
C ASN A 431 10.07 -14.51 23.56
N PHE A 432 8.78 -14.40 23.81
CA PHE A 432 8.09 -13.18 24.19
C PHE A 432 7.42 -13.37 25.56
N ASN A 433 7.38 -12.30 26.34
CA ASN A 433 6.65 -12.31 27.60
C ASN A 433 5.15 -12.24 27.32
N GLY A 434 4.39 -13.24 27.73
CA GLY A 434 2.92 -13.29 27.61
C GLY A 434 2.18 -12.75 28.83
N GLY A 435 2.91 -12.29 29.86
CA GLY A 435 2.34 -11.72 31.08
C GLY A 435 2.03 -12.74 32.17
N THR A 436 1.59 -12.21 33.32
CA THR A 436 1.21 -12.95 34.50
C THR A 436 -0.29 -12.89 34.72
N PHE A 437 -0.92 -14.03 34.92
CA PHE A 437 -2.37 -14.17 35.12
C PHE A 437 -2.69 -14.87 36.44
N ARG A 438 -3.76 -14.47 37.09
CA ARG A 438 -4.25 -15.12 38.30
C ARG A 438 -4.93 -16.44 37.97
N ILE A 439 -4.75 -17.41 38.84
CA ILE A 439 -5.45 -18.71 38.81
C ILE A 439 -6.46 -18.72 39.92
N LEU A 440 -7.73 -18.89 39.60
CA LEU A 440 -8.83 -19.01 40.56
C LEU A 440 -9.41 -20.42 40.52
N ASN A 441 -10.09 -20.79 41.60
CA ASN A 441 -10.92 -21.98 41.57
C ASN A 441 -12.16 -21.72 40.72
N ALA A 442 -12.62 -22.73 40.01
CA ALA A 442 -13.88 -22.62 39.28
C ALA A 442 -15.02 -22.32 40.28
N PRO A 443 -15.90 -21.34 39.96
CA PRO A 443 -17.07 -21.12 40.79
C PRO A 443 -17.90 -22.40 40.85
N PRO A 444 -18.58 -22.66 41.98
CA PRO A 444 -19.43 -23.85 42.10
C PRO A 444 -20.51 -23.81 41.01
N GLY A 445 -20.72 -24.94 40.36
CA GLY A 445 -21.74 -25.10 39.35
C GLY A 445 -23.13 -24.80 39.92
N LYS A 446 -23.88 -23.93 39.23
CA LYS A 446 -25.28 -23.68 39.56
C LYS A 446 -26.14 -24.46 38.56
N GLY A 447 -26.85 -25.46 39.04
CA GLY A 447 -27.85 -26.19 38.25
C GLY A 447 -29.13 -25.36 38.12
N SER A 448 -29.71 -25.27 36.94
CA SER A 448 -31.06 -24.76 36.75
C SER A 448 -31.91 -25.82 36.03
N VAL A 449 -33.13 -26.00 36.48
CA VAL A 449 -34.10 -26.84 35.77
C VAL A 449 -34.84 -25.96 34.77
N LYS A 450 -34.84 -26.37 33.49
CA LYS A 450 -35.51 -25.65 32.42
C LYS A 450 -37.00 -25.50 32.72
N GLY A 451 -37.50 -24.29 32.91
CA GLY A 451 -38.91 -23.97 33.21
C GLY A 451 -39.23 -23.57 34.66
N MET A 452 -38.31 -23.70 35.58
CA MET A 452 -38.55 -23.28 36.98
C MET A 452 -37.63 -22.15 37.38
N GLY A 453 -37.72 -20.97 36.95
CA GLY A 453 -36.89 -19.78 37.23
C GLY A 453 -36.13 -19.67 38.58
N LYS A 454 -35.83 -20.77 39.29
CA LYS A 454 -35.07 -20.85 40.53
C LYS A 454 -33.82 -21.70 40.39
N VAL A 455 -32.71 -21.13 40.82
CA VAL A 455 -31.42 -21.83 40.96
C VAL A 455 -31.51 -22.74 42.20
N VAL A 456 -31.39 -24.06 42.02
CA VAL A 456 -31.24 -24.98 43.12
C VAL A 456 -29.76 -25.07 43.49
N ARG A 457 -29.42 -24.84 44.74
CA ARG A 457 -28.06 -24.96 45.29
C ARG A 457 -27.68 -26.43 45.50
#